data_b8242e11a2055d6b7deae336fae8dc6e
#
_entry.id   b8242e11a2055d6b7deae336fae8dc6e
#
_cell.length_a   1.000
_cell.length_b   1.000
_cell.length_c   1.000
_cell.angle_alpha   90.00
_cell.angle_beta   90.00
_cell.angle_gamma   90.00
#
_symmetry.space_group_name_H-M   'P 1'
#
loop_
_entity.id
_entity.type
_entity.pdbx_description
1 polymer ?
#
loop_
_entity_poly.entity_id
_entity_poly.type
_entity_poly.pdbx_seq_one_letter_code
_entity_poly.pdbx_strand_id
1 'polypeptide(L)'
;QGVRCNAISPGWIMTALADAAFDLADNPAAARAEATAAHPVGRMGTPDDIAGLAVYLASDDAAFVTGSCFTIDGGLTSGSPIGG
;
A
#
# COMPACT_ATOMS: atom_id res chain seq x y z
N GLN A 1 10.59 27.31 7.64
CA GLN A 1 9.20 27.53 8.04
C GLN A 1 8.60 26.35 8.77
N GLY A 2 9.32 25.26 8.88
CA GLY A 2 8.87 24.11 9.62
C GLY A 2 7.77 23.27 8.94
N VAL A 3 7.55 23.47 7.66
CA VAL A 3 6.57 22.69 6.90
C VAL A 3 7.26 21.56 6.18
N ARG A 4 6.74 20.34 6.31
CA ARG A 4 7.22 19.17 5.59
C ARG A 4 6.12 18.63 4.68
N CYS A 5 6.51 18.08 3.56
CA CYS A 5 5.57 17.51 2.59
C CYS A 5 6.14 16.21 2.05
N ASN A 6 5.40 15.14 2.21
CA ASN A 6 5.74 13.81 1.72
C ASN A 6 4.54 13.18 1.04
N ALA A 7 4.78 12.18 0.23
CA ALA A 7 3.74 11.43 -0.45
C ALA A 7 3.77 9.97 0.01
N ILE A 8 2.60 9.34 0.03
CA ILE A 8 2.46 7.91 0.28
C ILE A 8 1.89 7.26 -0.98
N SER A 9 2.54 6.21 -1.45
CA SER A 9 2.10 5.44 -2.61
C SER A 9 1.77 4.02 -2.16
N PRO A 10 0.50 3.72 -1.88
CA PRO A 10 0.10 2.40 -1.41
C PRO A 10 -0.06 1.41 -2.56
N GLY A 11 -0.03 0.11 -2.23
CA GLY A 11 -0.45 -0.95 -3.13
C GLY A 11 -1.96 -1.17 -3.03
N TRP A 12 -2.39 -2.43 -3.17
CA TRP A 12 -3.79 -2.78 -2.99
C TRP A 12 -4.15 -2.79 -1.51
N ILE A 13 -5.09 -1.92 -1.14
CA ILE A 13 -5.55 -1.80 0.24
C ILE A 13 -6.99 -2.27 0.31
N MET A 14 -7.25 -3.23 1.19
CA MET A 14 -8.57 -3.83 1.36
C MET A 14 -9.49 -2.86 2.10
N THR A 15 -10.37 -2.25 1.35
CA THR A 15 -11.40 -1.34 1.83
C THR A 15 -12.76 -1.86 1.37
N ALA A 16 -13.84 -1.27 1.87
CA ALA A 16 -15.18 -1.62 1.41
C ALA A 16 -15.33 -1.41 -0.10
N LEU A 17 -14.73 -0.35 -0.62
CA LEU A 17 -14.76 -0.07 -2.06
C LEU A 17 -13.99 -1.13 -2.85
N ALA A 18 -12.82 -1.52 -2.41
CA ALA A 18 -12.03 -2.56 -3.07
C ALA A 18 -12.74 -3.91 -3.02
N ASP A 19 -13.33 -4.25 -1.88
CA ASP A 19 -14.09 -5.49 -1.73
C ASP A 19 -15.27 -5.53 -2.69
N ALA A 20 -16.01 -4.44 -2.81
CA ALA A 20 -17.11 -4.32 -3.76
C ALA A 20 -16.63 -4.46 -5.21
N ALA A 21 -15.47 -3.92 -5.54
CA ALA A 21 -14.89 -4.04 -6.87
C ALA A 21 -14.55 -5.50 -7.20
N PHE A 22 -13.99 -6.25 -6.25
CA PHE A 22 -13.73 -7.68 -6.46
C PHE A 22 -15.02 -8.46 -6.68
N ASP A 23 -16.09 -8.12 -5.98
CA ASP A 23 -17.39 -8.81 -6.13
C ASP A 23 -17.98 -8.63 -7.53
N LEU A 24 -17.57 -7.60 -8.27
CA LEU A 24 -18.01 -7.38 -9.65
C LEU A 24 -17.20 -8.18 -10.67
N ALA A 25 -16.11 -8.83 -10.28
CA ALA A 25 -15.33 -9.65 -11.18
C ALA A 25 -16.08 -10.93 -11.55
N ASP A 26 -15.74 -11.50 -12.70
CA ASP A 26 -16.34 -12.76 -13.15
C ASP A 26 -16.12 -13.90 -12.16
N ASN A 27 -14.95 -13.91 -11.54
CA ASN A 27 -14.61 -14.86 -10.48
C ASN A 27 -13.96 -14.09 -9.32
N PRO A 28 -14.77 -13.62 -8.36
CA PRO A 28 -14.24 -12.82 -7.25
C PRO A 28 -13.13 -13.50 -6.45
N ALA A 29 -13.27 -14.79 -6.18
CA ALA A 29 -12.25 -15.52 -5.41
C ALA A 29 -10.92 -15.58 -6.16
N ALA A 30 -10.94 -15.80 -7.46
CA ALA A 30 -9.74 -15.81 -8.28
C ALA A 30 -9.11 -14.41 -8.36
N ALA A 31 -9.93 -13.37 -8.49
CA ALA A 31 -9.45 -12.00 -8.53
C ALA A 31 -8.75 -11.61 -7.22
N ARG A 32 -9.33 -11.97 -6.07
CA ARG A 32 -8.70 -11.73 -4.77
C ARG A 32 -7.41 -12.50 -4.60
N ALA A 33 -7.39 -13.77 -5.02
CA ALA A 33 -6.19 -14.59 -4.95
C ALA A 33 -5.06 -14.04 -5.79
N GLU A 34 -5.37 -13.56 -7.00
CA GLU A 34 -4.40 -12.95 -7.90
C GLU A 34 -3.83 -11.67 -7.30
N ALA A 35 -4.68 -10.80 -6.76
CA ALA A 35 -4.24 -9.58 -6.10
C ALA A 35 -3.35 -9.89 -4.89
N THR A 36 -3.74 -10.87 -4.08
CA THR A 36 -2.95 -11.31 -2.92
C THR A 36 -1.58 -11.82 -3.36
N ALA A 37 -1.55 -12.67 -4.38
CA ALA A 37 -0.31 -13.27 -4.88
C ALA A 37 0.64 -12.23 -5.51
N ALA A 38 0.12 -11.12 -5.98
CA ALA A 38 0.92 -10.05 -6.56
C ALA A 38 1.77 -9.32 -5.50
N HIS A 39 1.45 -9.48 -4.22
CA HIS A 39 2.18 -8.84 -3.13
C HIS A 39 3.17 -9.83 -2.50
N PRO A 40 4.48 -9.60 -2.62
CA PRO A 40 5.47 -10.51 -2.03
C PRO A 40 5.28 -10.80 -0.54
N VAL A 41 4.70 -9.86 0.23
CA VAL A 41 4.43 -10.12 1.65
C VAL A 41 3.29 -11.12 1.86
N GLY A 42 2.55 -11.51 0.82
CA GLY A 42 1.56 -12.56 0.88
C GLY A 42 0.16 -12.13 1.25
N ARG A 43 -0.11 -10.84 1.27
CA ARG A 43 -1.44 -10.29 1.53
C ARG A 43 -1.61 -8.91 0.93
N MET A 44 -2.85 -8.50 0.72
CA MET A 44 -3.14 -7.09 0.44
C MET A 44 -3.00 -6.28 1.73
N GLY A 45 -2.82 -4.98 1.60
CA GLY A 45 -2.73 -4.09 2.75
C GLY A 45 -4.09 -3.82 3.38
N THR A 46 -4.05 -3.23 4.55
CA THR A 46 -5.23 -2.73 5.27
C THR A 46 -5.07 -1.24 5.51
N PRO A 47 -6.16 -0.51 5.80
CA PRO A 47 -6.04 0.90 6.17
C PRO A 47 -5.06 1.15 7.32
N ASP A 48 -4.97 0.23 8.29
CA ASP A 48 -4.03 0.36 9.41
C ASP A 48 -2.57 0.32 8.95
N ASP A 49 -2.26 -0.43 7.89
CA ASP A 49 -0.91 -0.44 7.33
C ASP A 49 -0.51 0.96 6.85
N ILE A 50 -1.43 1.69 6.26
CA ILE A 50 -1.18 3.06 5.78
C ILE A 50 -1.16 4.05 6.93
N ALA A 51 -2.08 3.89 7.89
CA ALA A 51 -2.20 4.79 9.04
C ALA A 51 -0.91 4.84 9.85
N GLY A 52 -0.23 3.70 10.03
CA GLY A 52 1.04 3.66 10.76
C GLY A 52 2.11 4.55 10.12
N LEU A 53 2.25 4.49 8.81
CA LEU A 53 3.17 5.36 8.08
C LEU A 53 2.75 6.82 8.17
N ALA A 54 1.46 7.11 7.99
CA ALA A 54 0.96 8.48 8.05
C ALA A 54 1.21 9.11 9.42
N VAL A 55 0.99 8.37 10.49
CA VAL A 55 1.28 8.84 11.87
C VAL A 55 2.75 9.12 12.05
N TYR A 56 3.63 8.22 11.58
CA TYR A 56 5.07 8.45 11.65
C TYR A 56 5.46 9.74 10.92
N LEU A 57 4.98 9.91 9.67
CA LEU A 57 5.34 11.06 8.86
C LEU A 57 4.82 12.38 9.45
N ALA A 58 3.71 12.33 10.20
CA ALA A 58 3.16 13.51 10.86
C ALA A 58 3.83 13.80 12.20
N SER A 59 4.63 12.89 12.71
CA SER A 59 5.24 13.02 14.04
C SER A 59 6.57 13.74 14.00
N ASP A 60 7.05 14.15 15.17
CA ASP A 60 8.38 14.75 15.34
C ASP A 60 9.49 13.73 15.04
N ASP A 61 9.20 12.44 15.12
CA ASP A 61 10.17 11.40 14.76
C ASP A 61 10.56 11.46 13.29
N ALA A 62 9.71 12.04 12.43
CA ALA A 62 9.99 12.25 11.02
C ALA A 62 10.46 13.67 10.70
N ALA A 63 11.01 14.38 11.68
CA ALA A 63 11.42 15.78 11.51
C ALA A 63 12.45 16.00 10.40
N PHE A 64 13.24 14.98 10.08
CA PHE A 64 14.26 15.04 9.03
C PHE A 64 13.77 14.52 7.68
N VAL A 65 12.47 14.22 7.57
CA VAL A 65 11.87 13.58 6.39
C VAL A 65 10.96 14.57 5.68
N THR A 66 11.34 14.96 4.48
CA THR A 66 10.53 15.81 3.62
C THR A 66 10.90 15.59 2.15
N GLY A 67 9.99 15.88 1.25
CA GLY A 67 10.23 15.77 -0.19
C GLY A 67 10.31 14.34 -0.69
N SER A 68 9.85 13.36 0.06
CA SER A 68 9.99 11.96 -0.27
C SER A 68 8.65 11.32 -0.62
N CYS A 69 8.72 10.28 -1.47
CA CYS A 69 7.58 9.43 -1.77
C CYS A 69 7.84 8.06 -1.14
N PHE A 70 6.93 7.62 -0.29
CA PHE A 70 7.04 6.36 0.43
C PHE A 70 6.12 5.33 -0.19
N THR A 71 6.72 4.30 -0.78
CA THR A 71 5.97 3.17 -1.30
C THR A 71 5.67 2.21 -0.16
N ILE A 72 4.40 1.89 0.01
CA ILE A 72 3.94 0.96 1.03
C ILE A 72 2.93 -0.01 0.38
N ASP A 73 3.47 -1.03 -0.27
CA ASP A 73 2.69 -1.89 -1.16
C ASP A 73 2.98 -3.38 -0.98
N GLY A 74 3.60 -3.76 0.12
CA GLY A 74 3.92 -5.15 0.36
C GLY A 74 4.87 -5.76 -0.66
N GLY A 75 5.59 -4.92 -1.39
CA GLY A 75 6.54 -5.34 -2.42
C GLY A 75 5.96 -5.42 -3.83
N LEU A 76 4.71 -5.02 -4.02
CA LEU A 76 4.02 -5.13 -5.31
C LEU A 76 4.83 -4.53 -6.46
N THR A 77 5.35 -3.32 -6.30
CA THR A 77 6.07 -2.61 -7.36
C THR A 77 7.57 -2.90 -7.39
N SER A 78 8.11 -3.50 -6.32
CA SER A 78 9.52 -3.90 -6.29
C SER A 78 9.71 -5.25 -6.91
N GLY A 79 8.66 -6.06 -6.97
CA GLY A 79 8.74 -7.41 -7.49
C GLY A 79 8.73 -7.42 -8.99
N SER A 80 9.88 -7.65 -9.57
CA SER A 80 9.94 -7.97 -10.99
C SER A 80 9.79 -9.48 -11.12
N PRO A 81 8.92 -9.97 -11.97
CA PRO A 81 8.82 -11.41 -12.21
C PRO A 81 10.10 -11.99 -12.78
N ILE A 82 11.01 -11.17 -13.25
CA ILE A 82 12.25 -11.64 -13.85
C ILE A 82 13.36 -11.75 -12.82
N GLY A 83 13.35 -10.99 -11.86
CA GLY A 83 14.52 -10.93 -10.99
C GLY A 83 14.19 -10.47 -9.63
N GLY A 84 13.02 -10.52 -9.38
CA GLY A 84 12.80 -10.13 -8.03
C GLY A 84 11.59 -9.60 -7.82
#